data_e964f5bda2111ee1dc8b53579cd91247
#
_entry.id   e964f5bda2111ee1dc8b53579cd91247
#
_cell.length_a   1.000
_cell.length_b   1.000
_cell.length_c   1.000
_cell.angle_alpha   90.00
_cell.angle_beta   90.00
_cell.angle_gamma   90.00
#
_symmetry.space_group_name_H-M   'P 1'
#
loop_
_entity.id
_entity.type
_entity.pdbx_description
1 polymer ?
#
loop_
_entity_poly.entity_id
_entity_poly.type
_entity_poly.pdbx_seq_one_letter_code
_entity_poly.pdbx_strand_id
1 'polypeptide(L)'
;MGVAVDVETTGTAVHFGAIIELAIRPFRFDADGIITDIGPIYSWTEDPGHPLTPETVAITGLTDDDVAGRRIDEVEATRLLRSASCVVAHHSVFDRPYVERRLQGARGLDWACSFSQVDWRSRGFDGRNLGYLLQQAGYFFRPHRAAADVDALVQLLRHRADDGTTVLAELLGRMRAPSWMVYADGASFDAKDVLKARGYRWDPDRRAWWTEIADDARTAEEFWLATTVYAAGCGARAMAPRFEMVTAADRFL
;
A
#
# COMPACT_ATOMS: atom_id res chain seq x y z
N MET A 1 12.20 13.75 4.83
CA MET A 1 11.78 12.95 5.98
C MET A 1 10.63 12.05 5.53
N GLY A 2 10.64 10.78 5.91
CA GLY A 2 9.53 9.83 5.71
C GLY A 2 8.93 9.39 7.04
N VAL A 3 7.77 8.75 6.99
CA VAL A 3 7.17 8.04 8.12
C VAL A 3 6.79 6.63 7.70
N ALA A 4 7.09 5.64 8.53
CA ALA A 4 6.52 4.30 8.43
C ALA A 4 5.22 4.28 9.24
N VAL A 5 4.19 3.64 8.68
CA VAL A 5 2.86 3.54 9.29
C VAL A 5 2.38 2.10 9.21
N ASP A 6 1.71 1.67 10.27
CA ASP A 6 1.01 0.40 10.32
C ASP A 6 -0.23 0.52 11.22
N VAL A 7 -1.29 -0.23 10.90
CA VAL A 7 -2.53 -0.27 11.70
C VAL A 7 -2.97 -1.69 11.99
N GLU A 8 -3.39 -1.92 13.23
CA GLU A 8 -4.22 -3.07 13.60
C GLU A 8 -5.70 -2.65 13.63
N THR A 9 -6.57 -3.54 13.16
CA THR A 9 -7.98 -3.21 12.96
C THR A 9 -8.91 -4.32 13.44
N THR A 10 -10.19 -3.99 13.61
CA THR A 10 -11.22 -4.98 13.99
C THR A 10 -11.65 -5.88 12.82
N GLY A 11 -11.14 -5.67 11.62
CA GLY A 11 -11.48 -6.46 10.44
C GLY A 11 -10.89 -5.88 9.17
N THR A 12 -11.04 -6.56 8.04
CA THR A 12 -10.41 -6.18 6.75
C THR A 12 -11.26 -5.23 5.90
N ALA A 13 -12.56 -5.12 6.17
CA ALA A 13 -13.46 -4.25 5.42
C ALA A 13 -13.45 -2.83 6.00
N VAL A 14 -12.80 -1.90 5.33
CA VAL A 14 -12.61 -0.50 5.78
C VAL A 14 -13.93 0.17 6.21
N HIS A 15 -15.04 -0.08 5.51
CA HIS A 15 -16.32 0.54 5.85
C HIS A 15 -16.89 0.13 7.21
N PHE A 16 -16.56 -1.06 7.68
CA PHE A 16 -17.11 -1.65 8.92
C PHE A 16 -16.07 -1.80 10.03
N GLY A 17 -14.81 -1.93 9.67
CA GLY A 17 -13.72 -2.07 10.64
C GLY A 17 -13.30 -0.74 11.27
N ALA A 18 -12.68 -0.80 12.42
CA ALA A 18 -12.08 0.34 13.12
C ALA A 18 -10.60 0.08 13.39
N ILE A 19 -9.79 1.14 13.47
CA ILE A 19 -8.42 1.06 13.96
C ILE A 19 -8.47 0.76 15.46
N ILE A 20 -7.68 -0.21 15.92
CA ILE A 20 -7.49 -0.52 17.34
C ILE A 20 -6.05 -0.25 17.80
N GLU A 21 -5.08 -0.24 16.91
CA GLU A 21 -3.74 0.27 17.13
C GLU A 21 -3.26 1.02 15.89
N LEU A 22 -2.62 2.17 16.08
CA LEU A 22 -1.92 2.93 15.06
C LEU A 22 -0.49 3.15 15.52
N ALA A 23 0.48 2.83 14.68
CA ALA A 23 1.87 3.19 14.92
C ALA A 23 2.44 4.04 13.79
N ILE A 24 3.25 5.02 14.16
CA ILE A 24 3.96 5.91 13.24
C ILE A 24 5.42 6.00 13.69
N ARG A 25 6.36 5.76 12.77
CA ARG A 25 7.78 5.92 13.02
C ARG A 25 8.42 6.86 12.01
N PRO A 26 8.81 8.08 12.40
CA PRO A 26 9.55 9.00 11.54
C PRO A 26 10.97 8.50 11.27
N PHE A 27 11.47 8.82 10.08
CA PHE A 27 12.87 8.61 9.72
C PHE A 27 13.35 9.70 8.77
N ARG A 28 14.66 10.00 8.80
CA ARG A 28 15.31 10.90 7.86
C ARG A 28 16.08 10.09 6.84
N PHE A 29 16.14 10.58 5.62
CA PHE A 29 16.91 9.97 4.54
C PHE A 29 17.53 11.06 3.66
N ASP A 30 18.64 10.72 3.01
CA ASP A 30 19.34 11.57 2.05
C ASP A 30 18.79 11.45 0.63
N ALA A 31 19.44 12.11 -0.32
CA ALA A 31 19.03 12.11 -1.73
C ALA A 31 19.13 10.72 -2.39
N ASP A 32 19.99 9.86 -1.87
CA ASP A 32 20.21 8.50 -2.36
C ASP A 32 19.26 7.48 -1.71
N GLY A 33 18.32 7.94 -0.87
CA GLY A 33 17.38 7.08 -0.17
C GLY A 33 18.01 6.26 0.96
N ILE A 34 19.13 6.72 1.51
CA ILE A 34 19.77 6.10 2.67
C ILE A 34 19.18 6.71 3.95
N ILE A 35 18.63 5.87 4.81
CA ILE A 35 18.11 6.31 6.12
C ILE A 35 19.29 6.72 7.00
N THR A 36 19.34 8.01 7.36
CA THR A 36 20.41 8.63 8.16
C THR A 36 20.03 8.78 9.63
N ASP A 37 18.74 8.83 9.95
CA ASP A 37 18.24 8.96 11.32
C ASP A 37 16.87 8.29 11.46
N ILE A 38 16.61 7.69 12.61
CA ILE A 38 15.37 6.99 12.92
C ILE A 38 14.82 7.57 14.22
N GLY A 39 13.63 8.14 14.14
CA GLY A 39 12.92 8.71 15.27
C GLY A 39 12.30 7.68 16.20
N PRO A 40 11.66 8.15 17.29
CA PRO A 40 10.94 7.28 18.21
C PRO A 40 9.69 6.69 17.52
N ILE A 41 9.21 5.57 18.06
CA ILE A 41 7.91 5.00 17.68
C ILE A 41 6.83 5.76 18.45
N TYR A 42 5.83 6.26 17.76
CA TYR A 42 4.58 6.75 18.31
C TYR A 42 3.52 5.68 18.10
N SER A 43 2.89 5.23 19.16
CA SER A 43 1.85 4.20 19.09
C SER A 43 0.69 4.58 19.99
N TRP A 44 -0.52 4.37 19.49
CA TRP A 44 -1.77 4.60 20.19
C TRP A 44 -2.68 3.40 19.98
N THR A 45 -3.35 2.98 21.06
CA THR A 45 -4.53 2.11 20.94
C THR A 45 -5.80 2.96 20.91
N GLU A 46 -6.86 2.43 20.30
CA GLU A 46 -8.16 3.11 20.22
C GLU A 46 -9.30 2.13 20.51
N ASP A 47 -10.24 2.58 21.31
CA ASP A 47 -11.48 1.86 21.62
C ASP A 47 -12.41 1.86 20.39
N PRO A 48 -12.70 0.70 19.80
CA PRO A 48 -13.60 0.61 18.65
C PRO A 48 -15.08 0.81 19.01
N GLY A 49 -15.42 0.92 20.29
CA GLY A 49 -16.79 1.06 20.80
C GLY A 49 -17.59 -0.24 20.85
N HIS A 50 -16.95 -1.37 20.65
CA HIS A 50 -17.54 -2.73 20.76
C HIS A 50 -16.45 -3.74 21.14
N PRO A 51 -16.81 -4.91 21.73
CA PRO A 51 -15.86 -5.94 22.08
C PRO A 51 -15.05 -6.43 20.87
N LEU A 52 -13.77 -6.74 21.08
CA LEU A 52 -12.90 -7.35 20.07
C LEU A 52 -13.33 -8.80 19.84
N THR A 53 -13.29 -9.23 18.59
CA THR A 53 -13.58 -10.64 18.27
C THR A 53 -12.44 -11.56 18.75
N PRO A 54 -12.70 -12.82 19.08
CA PRO A 54 -11.63 -13.77 19.42
C PRO A 54 -10.55 -13.88 18.33
N GLU A 55 -10.92 -13.72 17.07
CA GLU A 55 -10.00 -13.71 15.94
C GLU A 55 -9.06 -12.48 15.99
N THR A 56 -9.62 -11.28 16.22
CA THR A 56 -8.82 -10.06 16.37
C THR A 56 -7.83 -10.19 17.53
N VAL A 57 -8.30 -10.68 18.69
CA VAL A 57 -7.44 -10.92 19.87
C VAL A 57 -6.34 -11.93 19.55
N ALA A 58 -6.67 -13.03 18.85
CA ALA A 58 -5.69 -14.06 18.50
C ALA A 58 -4.60 -13.54 17.54
N ILE A 59 -4.95 -12.64 16.61
CA ILE A 59 -4.01 -12.07 15.64
C ILE A 59 -3.14 -10.99 16.29
N THR A 60 -3.76 -9.99 16.94
CA THR A 60 -3.06 -8.78 17.41
C THR A 60 -2.50 -8.93 18.84
N GLY A 61 -3.07 -9.85 19.62
CA GLY A 61 -2.79 -9.99 21.04
C GLY A 61 -3.37 -8.86 21.90
N LEU A 62 -4.13 -7.91 21.31
CA LEU A 62 -4.84 -6.86 22.04
C LEU A 62 -6.13 -7.42 22.62
N THR A 63 -6.42 -7.02 23.85
CA THR A 63 -7.66 -7.36 24.56
C THR A 63 -8.56 -6.13 24.71
N ASP A 64 -9.82 -6.32 25.11
CA ASP A 64 -10.73 -5.20 25.38
C ASP A 64 -10.15 -4.25 26.43
N ASP A 65 -9.44 -4.75 27.44
CA ASP A 65 -8.80 -3.92 28.48
C ASP A 65 -7.66 -3.04 27.91
N ASP A 66 -6.99 -3.47 26.85
CA ASP A 66 -5.90 -2.72 26.22
C ASP A 66 -6.42 -1.50 25.42
N VAL A 67 -7.65 -1.56 24.94
CA VAL A 67 -8.25 -0.54 24.08
C VAL A 67 -9.33 0.29 24.77
N ALA A 68 -9.96 -0.22 25.83
CA ALA A 68 -11.09 0.43 26.50
C ALA A 68 -10.81 1.88 26.88
N GLY A 69 -11.64 2.80 26.37
CA GLY A 69 -11.54 4.23 26.61
C GLY A 69 -10.29 4.92 26.03
N ARG A 70 -9.46 4.19 25.30
CA ARG A 70 -8.27 4.74 24.64
C ARG A 70 -8.65 5.48 23.37
N ARG A 71 -7.83 6.44 22.99
CA ARG A 71 -8.00 7.20 21.74
C ARG A 71 -6.66 7.56 21.13
N ILE A 72 -6.61 7.55 19.81
CA ILE A 72 -5.50 8.09 19.03
C ILE A 72 -5.45 9.62 19.27
N ASP A 73 -4.25 10.15 19.57
CA ASP A 73 -4.00 11.58 19.53
C ASP A 73 -4.00 12.05 18.08
N GLU A 74 -5.17 12.48 17.61
CA GLU A 74 -5.40 12.90 16.22
C GLU A 74 -4.52 14.08 15.81
N VAL A 75 -4.26 15.02 16.72
CA VAL A 75 -3.45 16.21 16.44
C VAL A 75 -2.00 15.80 16.21
N GLU A 76 -1.45 14.99 17.11
CA GLU A 76 -0.07 14.56 17.02
C GLU A 76 0.14 13.57 15.84
N ALA A 77 -0.75 12.60 15.66
CA ALA A 77 -0.70 11.66 14.55
C ALA A 77 -0.75 12.38 13.19
N THR A 78 -1.69 13.33 13.03
CA THR A 78 -1.79 14.13 11.81
C THR A 78 -0.56 15.01 11.60
N ARG A 79 -0.02 15.62 12.65
CA ARG A 79 1.21 16.42 12.57
C ARG A 79 2.39 15.60 12.08
N LEU A 80 2.57 14.40 12.62
CA LEU A 80 3.63 13.47 12.19
C LEU A 80 3.48 13.08 10.72
N LEU A 81 2.30 12.67 10.30
CA LEU A 81 2.02 12.29 8.92
C LEU A 81 2.29 13.45 7.96
N ARG A 82 1.80 14.65 8.27
CA ARG A 82 1.98 15.84 7.43
C ARG A 82 3.40 16.39 7.40
N SER A 83 4.24 16.03 8.35
CA SER A 83 5.66 16.42 8.35
C SER A 83 6.50 15.62 7.36
N ALA A 84 5.94 14.52 6.81
CA ALA A 84 6.64 13.63 5.92
C ALA A 84 6.46 14.02 4.44
N SER A 85 7.50 13.79 3.65
CA SER A 85 7.45 13.85 2.18
C SER A 85 7.02 12.52 1.55
N CYS A 86 6.90 11.47 2.35
CA CYS A 86 6.32 10.18 1.97
C CYS A 86 5.83 9.44 3.22
N VAL A 87 4.69 8.79 3.09
CA VAL A 87 4.13 7.84 4.06
C VAL A 87 4.35 6.44 3.50
N VAL A 88 4.96 5.56 4.26
CA VAL A 88 5.28 4.19 3.82
C VAL A 88 4.55 3.20 4.70
N ALA A 89 3.77 2.31 4.11
CA ALA A 89 3.26 1.12 4.78
C ALA A 89 3.71 -0.14 4.04
N HIS A 90 3.66 -1.29 4.72
CA HIS A 90 3.96 -2.54 4.05
C HIS A 90 2.81 -3.01 3.15
N HIS A 91 1.56 -2.64 3.47
CA HIS A 91 0.37 -2.96 2.67
C HIS A 91 -0.55 -1.74 2.51
N SER A 92 -0.05 -0.65 1.92
CA SER A 92 -0.71 0.66 1.88
C SER A 92 -2.16 0.64 1.38
N VAL A 93 -2.53 -0.30 0.50
CA VAL A 93 -3.93 -0.49 0.08
C VAL A 93 -4.84 -0.87 1.25
N PHE A 94 -4.29 -1.42 2.32
CA PHE A 94 -4.99 -1.71 3.56
C PHE A 94 -4.90 -0.53 4.54
N ASP A 95 -3.69 -0.07 4.84
CA ASP A 95 -3.44 0.93 5.89
C ASP A 95 -4.02 2.30 5.55
N ARG A 96 -3.77 2.77 4.32
CA ARG A 96 -4.14 4.12 3.89
C ARG A 96 -5.63 4.44 4.06
N PRO A 97 -6.58 3.61 3.57
CA PRO A 97 -8.00 3.89 3.72
C PRO A 97 -8.45 3.99 5.19
N TYR A 98 -7.89 3.17 6.07
CA TYR A 98 -8.16 3.24 7.50
C TYR A 98 -7.65 4.54 8.12
N VAL A 99 -6.39 4.88 7.84
CA VAL A 99 -5.75 6.11 8.34
C VAL A 99 -6.50 7.34 7.83
N GLU A 100 -6.77 7.45 6.53
CA GLU A 100 -7.44 8.64 5.95
C GLU A 100 -8.92 8.76 6.36
N ARG A 101 -9.59 7.64 6.65
CA ARG A 101 -10.94 7.66 7.22
C ARG A 101 -10.93 8.16 8.65
N ARG A 102 -9.98 7.70 9.46
CA ARG A 102 -9.88 8.06 10.87
C ARG A 102 -9.26 9.44 11.08
N LEU A 103 -8.26 9.79 10.32
CA LEU A 103 -7.51 11.05 10.41
C LEU A 103 -7.74 11.88 9.14
N GLN A 104 -8.83 12.65 9.10
CA GLN A 104 -9.21 13.45 7.95
C GLN A 104 -8.09 14.43 7.51
N GLY A 105 -7.29 14.89 8.46
CA GLY A 105 -6.13 15.74 8.22
C GLY A 105 -4.99 15.04 7.48
N ALA A 106 -4.98 13.71 7.36
CA ALA A 106 -3.95 12.95 6.66
C ALA A 106 -4.26 12.68 5.18
N ARG A 107 -5.38 13.18 4.65
CA ARG A 107 -5.76 12.98 3.25
C ARG A 107 -4.83 13.71 2.28
N GLY A 108 -4.63 13.11 1.12
CA GLY A 108 -3.85 13.68 0.03
C GLY A 108 -2.34 13.70 0.26
N LEU A 109 -1.84 12.85 1.16
CA LEU A 109 -0.41 12.62 1.33
C LEU A 109 0.11 11.61 0.31
N ASP A 110 1.41 11.71 -0.01
CA ASP A 110 2.09 10.77 -0.88
C ASP A 110 2.36 9.46 -0.14
N TRP A 111 1.75 8.37 -0.63
CA TRP A 111 1.90 7.04 -0.07
C TRP A 111 2.78 6.14 -0.93
N ALA A 112 3.52 5.29 -0.27
CA ALA A 112 4.33 4.23 -0.87
C ALA A 112 4.07 2.89 -0.17
N CYS A 113 4.09 1.81 -0.95
CA CYS A 113 3.79 0.46 -0.48
C CYS A 113 4.97 -0.47 -0.72
N SER A 114 5.65 -0.89 0.34
CA SER A 114 6.78 -1.82 0.21
C SER A 114 6.36 -3.23 -0.22
N PHE A 115 5.11 -3.63 -0.02
CA PHE A 115 4.58 -4.91 -0.49
C PHE A 115 4.44 -4.99 -2.01
N SER A 116 3.93 -3.92 -2.65
CA SER A 116 3.56 -3.93 -4.08
C SER A 116 4.53 -3.16 -4.97
N GLN A 117 5.27 -2.18 -4.44
CA GLN A 117 6.14 -1.32 -5.23
C GLN A 117 7.63 -1.68 -5.16
N VAL A 118 8.01 -2.76 -4.48
CA VAL A 118 9.38 -3.27 -4.47
C VAL A 118 9.44 -4.59 -5.22
N ASP A 119 10.45 -4.74 -6.08
CA ASP A 119 10.71 -6.03 -6.74
C ASP A 119 11.56 -6.93 -5.84
N TRP A 120 10.90 -7.56 -4.88
CA TRP A 120 11.55 -8.44 -3.92
C TRP A 120 12.31 -9.58 -4.56
N ARG A 121 11.80 -10.09 -5.69
CA ARG A 121 12.45 -11.21 -6.39
C ARG A 121 13.77 -10.81 -7.02
N SER A 122 13.84 -9.63 -7.65
CA SER A 122 15.10 -9.12 -8.20
C SER A 122 16.14 -8.81 -7.14
N ARG A 123 15.71 -8.59 -5.88
CA ARG A 123 16.55 -8.42 -4.70
C ARG A 123 16.96 -9.74 -4.02
N GLY A 124 16.60 -10.88 -4.60
CA GLY A 124 16.93 -12.21 -4.06
C GLY A 124 16.00 -12.69 -2.94
N PHE A 125 14.88 -12.03 -2.71
CA PHE A 125 13.90 -12.45 -1.70
C PHE A 125 12.78 -13.30 -2.28
N ASP A 126 12.32 -14.26 -1.52
CA ASP A 126 11.11 -15.01 -1.79
C ASP A 126 9.91 -14.40 -1.07
N GLY A 127 8.77 -14.34 -1.81
CA GLY A 127 7.53 -13.81 -1.24
C GLY A 127 7.54 -12.30 -1.00
N ARG A 128 6.54 -11.83 -0.22
CA ARG A 128 6.33 -10.40 0.05
C ARG A 128 5.87 -10.13 1.49
N ASN A 129 5.68 -11.18 2.31
CA ASN A 129 5.26 -11.01 3.69
C ASN A 129 6.38 -10.35 4.51
N LEU A 130 6.06 -9.31 5.31
CA LEU A 130 7.04 -8.52 6.07
C LEU A 130 7.94 -9.39 6.95
N GLY A 131 7.32 -10.30 7.72
CA GLY A 131 8.07 -11.19 8.62
C GLY A 131 9.00 -12.13 7.87
N TYR A 132 8.55 -12.66 6.74
CA TYR A 132 9.37 -13.55 5.93
C TYR A 132 10.52 -12.83 5.21
N LEU A 133 10.28 -11.61 4.70
CA LEU A 133 11.33 -10.77 4.13
C LEU A 133 12.41 -10.44 5.16
N LEU A 134 11.99 -10.04 6.38
CA LEU A 134 12.93 -9.75 7.46
C LEU A 134 13.71 -10.97 7.90
N GLN A 135 13.08 -12.13 7.98
CA GLN A 135 13.77 -13.38 8.30
C GLN A 135 14.88 -13.67 7.29
N GLN A 136 14.62 -13.51 6.00
CA GLN A 136 15.62 -13.67 4.94
C GLN A 136 16.74 -12.62 5.04
N ALA A 137 16.43 -11.42 5.52
CA ALA A 137 17.41 -10.36 5.80
C ALA A 137 18.16 -10.56 7.13
N GLY A 138 17.92 -11.64 7.87
CA GLY A 138 18.58 -11.98 9.13
C GLY A 138 17.99 -11.31 10.38
N TYR A 139 16.76 -10.79 10.31
CA TYR A 139 16.06 -10.17 11.41
C TYR A 139 14.87 -11.00 11.86
N PHE A 140 14.58 -10.96 13.17
CA PHE A 140 13.41 -11.59 13.77
C PHE A 140 12.65 -10.57 14.59
N PHE A 141 11.31 -10.56 14.48
CA PHE A 141 10.44 -9.74 15.29
C PHE A 141 9.11 -10.48 15.54
N ARG A 142 8.30 -9.97 16.43
CA ARG A 142 6.94 -10.49 16.68
C ARG A 142 5.96 -9.63 15.87
N PRO A 143 5.35 -10.17 14.80
CA PRO A 143 4.39 -9.45 13.97
C PRO A 143 3.04 -9.21 14.69
N HIS A 144 2.18 -8.43 14.05
CA HIS A 144 0.81 -8.13 14.50
C HIS A 144 0.74 -7.26 15.76
N ARG A 145 1.69 -6.35 15.88
CA ARG A 145 1.66 -5.19 16.75
C ARG A 145 2.20 -4.02 15.95
N ALA A 146 1.35 -3.03 15.69
CA ALA A 146 1.68 -1.94 14.80
C ALA A 146 3.04 -1.27 15.13
N ALA A 147 3.38 -1.15 16.42
CA ALA A 147 4.68 -0.63 16.85
C ALA A 147 5.87 -1.52 16.42
N ALA A 148 5.70 -2.84 16.42
CA ALA A 148 6.74 -3.77 15.99
C ALA A 148 6.84 -3.79 14.45
N ASP A 149 5.70 -3.70 13.77
CA ASP A 149 5.63 -3.75 12.31
C ASP A 149 6.24 -2.48 11.66
N VAL A 150 6.05 -1.28 12.23
CA VAL A 150 6.75 -0.06 11.75
C VAL A 150 8.25 -0.11 11.99
N ASP A 151 8.72 -0.71 13.09
CA ASP A 151 10.15 -0.93 13.31
C ASP A 151 10.73 -1.89 12.30
N ALA A 152 10.07 -3.01 12.11
CA ALA A 152 10.36 -4.01 11.12
C ALA A 152 10.42 -3.42 9.70
N LEU A 153 9.43 -2.61 9.33
CA LEU A 153 9.38 -1.92 8.05
C LEU A 153 10.58 -0.99 7.86
N VAL A 154 10.94 -0.17 8.87
CA VAL A 154 12.10 0.72 8.77
C VAL A 154 13.40 -0.08 8.60
N GLN A 155 13.56 -1.22 9.27
CA GLN A 155 14.73 -2.10 9.06
C GLN A 155 14.77 -2.64 7.63
N LEU A 156 13.62 -3.06 7.10
CA LEU A 156 13.51 -3.56 5.73
C LEU A 156 13.83 -2.47 4.70
N LEU A 157 13.39 -1.23 4.91
CA LEU A 157 13.68 -0.09 4.04
C LEU A 157 15.20 0.22 3.95
N ARG A 158 15.98 -0.13 4.97
CA ARG A 158 17.45 0.04 5.01
C ARG A 158 18.21 -1.05 4.27
N HIS A 159 17.57 -2.18 3.98
CA HIS A 159 18.23 -3.29 3.30
C HIS A 159 18.77 -2.86 1.94
N ARG A 160 19.99 -3.29 1.62
CA ARG A 160 20.72 -2.96 0.38
C ARG A 160 20.78 -4.18 -0.52
N ALA A 161 20.56 -3.96 -1.80
CA ALA A 161 20.92 -4.91 -2.84
C ALA A 161 22.44 -4.94 -3.07
N ASP A 162 22.91 -5.88 -3.89
CA ASP A 162 24.36 -6.03 -4.20
C ASP A 162 24.97 -4.79 -4.86
N ASP A 163 24.15 -4.02 -5.60
CA ASP A 163 24.57 -2.74 -6.21
C ASP A 163 24.58 -1.56 -5.23
N GLY A 164 24.25 -1.81 -3.97
CA GLY A 164 24.18 -0.80 -2.91
C GLY A 164 22.86 -0.05 -2.80
N THR A 165 21.92 -0.24 -3.74
CA THR A 165 20.60 0.42 -3.75
C THR A 165 19.77 -0.05 -2.57
N THR A 166 19.29 0.89 -1.74
CA THR A 166 18.39 0.57 -0.62
C THR A 166 16.98 0.24 -1.10
N VAL A 167 16.21 -0.50 -0.29
CA VAL A 167 14.78 -0.71 -0.54
C VAL A 167 14.04 0.63 -0.59
N LEU A 168 14.39 1.57 0.30
CA LEU A 168 13.80 2.90 0.29
C LEU A 168 14.09 3.67 -1.01
N ALA A 169 15.32 3.62 -1.54
CA ALA A 169 15.68 4.30 -2.78
C ALA A 169 14.82 3.82 -3.97
N GLU A 170 14.69 2.50 -4.13
CA GLU A 170 13.79 1.90 -5.14
C GLU A 170 12.34 2.34 -4.94
N LEU A 171 11.86 2.26 -3.70
CA LEU A 171 10.49 2.60 -3.35
C LEU A 171 10.16 4.06 -3.65
N LEU A 172 11.04 5.00 -3.30
CA LEU A 172 10.89 6.42 -3.60
C LEU A 172 10.87 6.70 -5.11
N GLY A 173 11.71 6.00 -5.87
CA GLY A 173 11.71 6.08 -7.34
C GLY A 173 10.36 5.66 -7.91
N ARG A 174 9.83 4.51 -7.50
CA ARG A 174 8.53 3.99 -7.95
C ARG A 174 7.34 4.81 -7.44
N MET A 175 7.40 5.33 -6.23
CA MET A 175 6.37 6.22 -5.69
C MET A 175 6.21 7.48 -6.55
N ARG A 176 7.33 8.10 -6.93
CA ARG A 176 7.35 9.34 -7.72
C ARG A 176 6.99 9.13 -9.19
N ALA A 177 7.21 7.95 -9.71
CA ALA A 177 6.86 7.62 -11.08
C ALA A 177 5.32 7.59 -11.23
N PRO A 178 4.75 8.35 -12.18
CA PRO A 178 3.34 8.24 -12.49
C PRO A 178 3.03 6.88 -13.07
N SER A 179 1.80 6.41 -12.83
CA SER A 179 1.25 5.20 -13.44
C SER A 179 -0.14 5.49 -14.02
N TRP A 180 -0.68 4.54 -14.75
CA TRP A 180 -2.00 4.68 -15.34
C TRP A 180 -2.88 3.50 -14.94
N MET A 181 -4.02 3.82 -14.33
CA MET A 181 -5.10 2.87 -14.21
C MET A 181 -5.81 2.76 -15.55
N VAL A 182 -5.79 1.58 -16.14
CA VAL A 182 -6.38 1.29 -17.45
C VAL A 182 -7.63 0.45 -17.26
N TYR A 183 -8.74 0.95 -17.76
CA TYR A 183 -10.03 0.23 -17.75
C TYR A 183 -10.42 -0.14 -19.18
N ALA A 184 -10.60 -1.42 -19.43
CA ALA A 184 -11.12 -1.93 -20.69
C ALA A 184 -12.67 -1.86 -20.68
N ASP A 185 -13.20 -0.63 -20.67
CA ASP A 185 -14.63 -0.36 -20.61
C ASP A 185 -15.34 -0.90 -21.86
N GLY A 186 -16.42 -1.67 -21.68
CA GLY A 186 -17.20 -2.23 -22.78
C GLY A 186 -16.52 -3.37 -23.55
N ALA A 187 -15.40 -3.90 -23.08
CA ALA A 187 -14.76 -5.08 -23.65
C ALA A 187 -15.76 -6.24 -23.74
N SER A 188 -15.72 -7.01 -24.84
CA SER A 188 -16.58 -8.17 -25.01
C SER A 188 -16.23 -9.28 -24.01
N PHE A 189 -17.20 -10.14 -23.72
CA PHE A 189 -16.95 -11.31 -22.87
C PHE A 189 -15.85 -12.24 -23.45
N ASP A 190 -15.75 -12.31 -24.77
CA ASP A 190 -14.77 -13.13 -25.47
C ASP A 190 -13.32 -12.65 -25.25
N ALA A 191 -13.13 -11.36 -24.92
CA ALA A 191 -11.81 -10.80 -24.61
C ALA A 191 -11.29 -11.17 -23.21
N LYS A 192 -12.09 -11.85 -22.36
CA LYS A 192 -11.73 -12.15 -20.98
C LYS A 192 -10.37 -12.87 -20.81
N ASP A 193 -10.10 -13.85 -21.67
CA ASP A 193 -8.92 -14.69 -21.51
C ASP A 193 -7.65 -13.96 -21.96
N VAL A 194 -7.71 -13.14 -23.00
CA VAL A 194 -6.59 -12.30 -23.44
C VAL A 194 -6.32 -11.15 -22.45
N LEU A 195 -7.38 -10.58 -21.86
CA LEU A 195 -7.25 -9.56 -20.80
C LEU A 195 -6.61 -10.16 -19.54
N LYS A 196 -7.06 -11.33 -19.08
CA LYS A 196 -6.44 -12.04 -17.95
C LYS A 196 -4.97 -12.36 -18.21
N ALA A 197 -4.66 -12.90 -19.37
CA ALA A 197 -3.28 -13.21 -19.74
C ALA A 197 -2.38 -11.98 -19.78
N ARG A 198 -2.94 -10.80 -20.07
CA ARG A 198 -2.27 -9.49 -20.04
C ARG A 198 -2.13 -8.88 -18.63
N GLY A 199 -2.73 -9.50 -17.61
CA GLY A 199 -2.67 -9.03 -16.22
C GLY A 199 -3.87 -8.19 -15.76
N TYR A 200 -4.91 -8.08 -16.61
CA TYR A 200 -6.15 -7.40 -16.19
C TYR A 200 -6.92 -8.22 -15.16
N ARG A 201 -7.55 -7.51 -14.22
CA ARG A 201 -8.44 -8.04 -13.21
C ARG A 201 -9.86 -7.53 -13.45
N TRP A 202 -10.86 -8.33 -13.10
CA TRP A 202 -12.24 -7.94 -13.19
C TRP A 202 -12.68 -7.20 -11.93
N ASP A 203 -13.23 -6.01 -12.10
CA ASP A 203 -13.90 -5.24 -11.06
C ASP A 203 -15.41 -5.43 -11.20
N PRO A 204 -16.07 -6.14 -10.25
CA PRO A 204 -17.51 -6.41 -10.32
C PRO A 204 -18.37 -5.15 -10.11
N ASP A 205 -17.90 -4.19 -9.33
CA ASP A 205 -18.63 -2.97 -9.00
C ASP A 205 -18.64 -2.00 -10.18
N ARG A 206 -17.46 -1.82 -10.81
CA ARG A 206 -17.31 -1.02 -12.03
C ARG A 206 -17.71 -1.76 -13.30
N ARG A 207 -17.84 -3.08 -13.23
CA ARG A 207 -18.13 -3.98 -14.36
C ARG A 207 -17.15 -3.80 -15.51
N ALA A 208 -15.88 -3.66 -15.19
CA ALA A 208 -14.79 -3.41 -16.12
C ALA A 208 -13.55 -4.25 -15.78
N TRP A 209 -12.78 -4.61 -16.80
CA TRP A 209 -11.45 -5.14 -16.64
C TRP A 209 -10.49 -3.97 -16.41
N TRP A 210 -9.58 -4.09 -15.46
CA TRP A 210 -8.62 -3.05 -15.13
C TRP A 210 -7.23 -3.61 -14.84
N THR A 211 -6.22 -2.78 -15.07
CA THR A 211 -4.83 -3.01 -14.66
C THR A 211 -4.15 -1.68 -14.37
N GLU A 212 -3.07 -1.70 -13.61
CA GLU A 212 -2.18 -0.54 -13.44
C GLU A 212 -0.91 -0.77 -14.26
N ILE A 213 -0.50 0.21 -15.05
CA ILE A 213 0.69 0.17 -15.88
C ILE A 213 1.60 1.37 -15.60
N ALA A 214 2.90 1.23 -15.85
CA ALA A 214 3.85 2.33 -15.79
C ALA A 214 3.59 3.34 -16.93
N ASP A 215 4.03 4.59 -16.74
CA ASP A 215 3.80 5.68 -17.70
C ASP A 215 4.39 5.38 -19.07
N ASP A 216 5.56 4.79 -19.13
CA ASP A 216 6.26 4.42 -20.37
C ASP A 216 5.55 3.28 -21.14
N ALA A 217 4.74 2.47 -20.48
CA ALA A 217 3.96 1.40 -21.10
C ALA A 217 2.64 1.87 -21.76
N ARG A 218 2.20 3.11 -21.47
CA ARG A 218 0.88 3.61 -21.87
C ARG A 218 0.60 3.49 -23.36
N THR A 219 1.50 3.99 -24.20
CA THR A 219 1.29 3.98 -25.66
C THR A 219 1.20 2.55 -26.22
N ALA A 220 2.04 1.65 -25.70
CA ALA A 220 2.01 0.24 -26.13
C ALA A 220 0.72 -0.45 -25.70
N GLU A 221 0.21 -0.12 -24.51
CA GLU A 221 -1.04 -0.67 -24.00
C GLU A 221 -2.26 -0.16 -24.77
N GLU A 222 -2.29 1.15 -25.07
CA GLU A 222 -3.35 1.74 -25.87
C GLU A 222 -3.42 1.09 -27.28
N PHE A 223 -2.27 0.89 -27.92
CA PHE A 223 -2.19 0.20 -29.21
C PHE A 223 -2.66 -1.26 -29.10
N TRP A 224 -2.23 -1.99 -28.08
CA TRP A 224 -2.64 -3.38 -27.86
C TRP A 224 -4.16 -3.50 -27.65
N LEU A 225 -4.75 -2.65 -26.82
CA LEU A 225 -6.20 -2.62 -26.60
C LEU A 225 -6.95 -2.34 -27.92
N ALA A 226 -6.50 -1.33 -28.67
CA ALA A 226 -7.15 -0.97 -29.94
C ALA A 226 -7.12 -2.12 -30.96
N THR A 227 -6.03 -2.87 -31.04
CA THR A 227 -5.85 -3.94 -32.03
C THR A 227 -6.38 -5.30 -31.59
N THR A 228 -6.44 -5.57 -30.27
CA THR A 228 -6.79 -6.90 -29.75
C THR A 228 -8.20 -6.94 -29.14
N VAL A 229 -8.59 -5.90 -28.39
CA VAL A 229 -9.85 -5.88 -27.65
C VAL A 229 -10.94 -5.11 -28.36
N TYR A 230 -10.59 -3.99 -29.01
CA TYR A 230 -11.55 -3.09 -29.64
C TYR A 230 -11.49 -3.10 -31.17
N ALA A 231 -10.70 -3.98 -31.78
CA ALA A 231 -10.67 -4.12 -33.22
C ALA A 231 -12.07 -4.49 -33.78
N ALA A 232 -12.32 -4.08 -35.02
CA ALA A 232 -13.55 -4.43 -35.70
C ALA A 232 -13.75 -5.95 -35.76
N GLY A 233 -14.90 -6.43 -35.30
CA GLY A 233 -15.20 -7.88 -35.19
C GLY A 233 -14.95 -8.52 -33.82
N CYS A 234 -14.32 -7.83 -32.87
CA CYS A 234 -14.11 -8.36 -31.53
C CYS A 234 -15.34 -8.26 -30.59
N GLY A 235 -16.51 -7.82 -31.12
CA GLY A 235 -17.76 -7.75 -30.35
C GLY A 235 -17.75 -6.72 -29.21
N ALA A 236 -16.75 -5.86 -29.13
CA ALA A 236 -16.74 -4.77 -28.17
C ALA A 236 -17.89 -3.78 -28.47
N ARG A 237 -18.51 -3.27 -27.42
CA ARG A 237 -19.46 -2.15 -27.56
C ARG A 237 -18.68 -0.92 -28.03
N ALA A 238 -19.39 0.08 -28.58
CA ALA A 238 -18.78 1.32 -29.06
C ALA A 238 -18.26 2.20 -27.90
N MET A 239 -17.39 1.64 -27.09
CA MET A 239 -16.70 2.27 -25.97
C MET A 239 -15.20 2.15 -26.20
N ALA A 240 -14.42 3.08 -25.69
CA ALA A 240 -12.98 3.07 -25.75
C ALA A 240 -12.38 2.76 -24.37
N PRO A 241 -11.15 2.26 -24.30
CA PRO A 241 -10.48 2.11 -23.02
C PRO A 241 -10.32 3.47 -22.32
N ARG A 242 -10.39 3.48 -21.02
CA ARG A 242 -10.22 4.67 -20.21
C ARG A 242 -8.88 4.59 -19.47
N PHE A 243 -8.16 5.70 -19.48
CA PHE A 243 -6.87 5.83 -18.81
C PHE A 243 -6.97 6.93 -17.76
N GLU A 244 -6.71 6.59 -16.50
CA GLU A 244 -6.66 7.53 -15.40
C GLU A 244 -5.23 7.59 -14.85
N MET A 245 -4.62 8.76 -14.85
CA MET A 245 -3.29 8.93 -14.26
C MET A 245 -3.37 8.79 -12.75
N VAL A 246 -2.43 8.03 -12.18
CA VAL A 246 -2.32 7.78 -10.74
C VAL A 246 -1.01 8.37 -10.26
N THR A 247 -1.11 9.25 -9.26
CA THR A 247 0.03 9.84 -8.56
C THR A 247 0.23 9.18 -7.19
N ALA A 248 1.32 9.50 -6.51
CA ALA A 248 1.55 9.02 -5.15
C ALA A 248 0.42 9.43 -4.17
N ALA A 249 -0.21 10.59 -4.43
CA ALA A 249 -1.31 11.11 -3.62
C ALA A 249 -2.65 10.37 -3.87
N ASP A 250 -2.80 9.67 -5.00
CA ASP A 250 -4.04 8.96 -5.37
C ASP A 250 -3.93 7.44 -5.27
N ARG A 251 -2.69 6.92 -5.28
CA ARG A 251 -2.42 5.46 -5.26
C ARG A 251 -2.86 4.86 -3.93
N PHE A 252 -3.48 3.69 -3.98
CA PHE A 252 -3.97 2.93 -2.81
C PHE A 252 -5.27 3.47 -2.17
N LEU A 253 -6.06 4.27 -2.89
CA LEU A 253 -7.42 4.70 -2.48
C LEU A 253 -8.49 3.70 -2.89
#